data_34236c7476d818bc71232110f2fcbe85
#
_entry.id   34236c7476d818bc71232110f2fcbe85
#
_cell.length_a   1.000
_cell.length_b   1.000
_cell.length_c   1.000
_cell.angle_alpha   90.00
_cell.angle_beta   90.00
_cell.angle_gamma   90.00
#
_symmetry.space_group_name_H-M   'P 1'
#
loop_
_entity.id
_entity.type
_entity.pdbx_description
1 polymer ?
#
loop_
_entity_poly.entity_id
_entity_poly.type
_entity_poly.pdbx_seq_one_letter_code
_entity_poly.pdbx_strand_id
1 'polypeptide(L)'
;FYRSIDVLIIDDIQEITTPKTQLAFFHIFNHLQQNNRQIVITCDRPPVLFEGIEERMLTRFKWGMVAELEKPDTKLRRDILLSKIRRDGLEFPADVVQYIAQHVNSSVRELEGIINSIMAYSVVDNCEIDIQLTQRVVARAVNLEQKALTDDHIIQAVCQRYGVKP
;
A
#
# COMPACT_ATOMS: atom_id res chain seq x y z
N PHE A 1 -13.76 -14.22 23.96
CA PHE A 1 -14.12 -13.69 22.65
C PHE A 1 -13.46 -14.50 21.52
N TYR A 2 -12.13 -14.53 21.39
CA TYR A 2 -11.44 -15.21 20.27
C TYR A 2 -11.67 -16.72 20.15
N ARG A 3 -12.17 -17.38 21.20
CA ARG A 3 -12.43 -18.82 21.20
C ARG A 3 -13.72 -19.23 20.50
N SER A 4 -14.62 -18.28 20.24
CA SER A 4 -15.95 -18.51 19.66
C SER A 4 -16.13 -18.00 18.23
N ILE A 5 -15.05 -17.52 17.60
CA ILE A 5 -15.09 -17.00 16.23
C ILE A 5 -14.81 -18.12 15.22
N ASP A 6 -15.41 -18.04 14.06
CA ASP A 6 -15.20 -18.99 12.95
C ASP A 6 -14.10 -18.54 12.00
N VAL A 7 -13.92 -17.21 11.87
CA VAL A 7 -12.92 -16.60 11.00
C VAL A 7 -12.19 -15.49 11.74
N LEU A 8 -10.87 -15.49 11.70
CA LEU A 8 -10.01 -14.42 12.18
C LEU A 8 -9.29 -13.79 10.99
N ILE A 9 -9.48 -12.49 10.79
CA ILE A 9 -8.75 -11.71 9.78
C ILE A 9 -7.85 -10.73 10.55
N ILE A 10 -6.55 -10.74 10.22
CA ILE A 10 -5.56 -9.81 10.78
C ILE A 10 -4.89 -9.11 9.61
N ASP A 11 -5.01 -7.80 9.61
CA ASP A 11 -4.34 -6.94 8.66
C ASP A 11 -3.00 -6.45 9.24
N ASP A 12 -1.99 -6.34 8.40
CA ASP A 12 -0.67 -5.82 8.76
C ASP A 12 -0.01 -6.55 9.95
N ILE A 13 0.15 -7.86 9.85
CA ILE A 13 0.70 -8.71 10.93
C ILE A 13 2.10 -8.27 11.37
N GLN A 14 2.88 -7.60 10.51
CA GLN A 14 4.21 -7.06 10.84
C GLN A 14 4.18 -6.02 11.97
N GLU A 15 3.02 -5.43 12.28
CA GLU A 15 2.85 -4.51 13.40
C GLU A 15 2.85 -5.20 14.77
N ILE A 16 2.76 -6.53 14.81
CA ILE A 16 2.85 -7.31 16.05
C ILE A 16 4.33 -7.50 16.44
N THR A 17 4.94 -6.45 16.99
CA THR A 17 6.38 -6.41 17.27
C THR A 17 6.75 -6.81 18.70
N THR A 18 5.85 -6.67 19.69
CA THR A 18 6.19 -6.95 21.08
C THR A 18 6.10 -8.43 21.41
N PRO A 19 7.04 -9.00 22.20
CA PRO A 19 7.00 -10.40 22.60
C PRO A 19 5.67 -10.81 23.27
N LYS A 20 5.07 -9.91 24.03
CA LYS A 20 3.81 -10.17 24.72
C LYS A 20 2.65 -10.32 23.74
N THR A 21 2.56 -9.46 22.71
CA THR A 21 1.53 -9.56 21.68
C THR A 21 1.74 -10.76 20.77
N GLN A 22 2.99 -11.08 20.44
CA GLN A 22 3.34 -12.29 19.69
C GLN A 22 2.92 -13.57 20.45
N LEU A 23 3.19 -13.65 21.75
CA LEU A 23 2.77 -14.79 22.56
C LEU A 23 1.23 -14.91 22.63
N ALA A 24 0.53 -13.82 22.82
CA ALA A 24 -0.94 -13.81 22.84
C ALA A 24 -1.51 -14.28 21.49
N PHE A 25 -0.99 -13.76 20.38
CA PHE A 25 -1.40 -14.17 19.05
C PHE A 25 -1.08 -15.66 18.79
N PHE A 26 0.07 -16.15 19.22
CA PHE A 26 0.45 -17.55 19.11
C PHE A 26 -0.59 -18.48 19.77
N HIS A 27 -1.09 -18.14 20.95
CA HIS A 27 -2.13 -18.92 21.62
C HIS A 27 -3.47 -18.86 20.89
N ILE A 28 -3.85 -17.70 20.35
CA ILE A 28 -5.06 -17.55 19.56
C ILE A 28 -4.95 -18.37 18.27
N PHE A 29 -3.84 -18.25 17.55
CA PHE A 29 -3.57 -19.01 16.33
C PHE A 29 -3.69 -20.52 16.54
N ASN A 30 -2.99 -21.06 17.54
CA ASN A 30 -3.03 -22.49 17.85
C ASN A 30 -4.46 -22.95 18.19
N HIS A 31 -5.19 -22.17 18.98
CA HIS A 31 -6.56 -22.50 19.35
C HIS A 31 -7.48 -22.57 18.12
N LEU A 32 -7.41 -21.59 17.24
CA LEU A 32 -8.23 -21.53 16.02
C LEU A 32 -7.86 -22.67 15.05
N GLN A 33 -6.55 -22.93 14.88
CA GLN A 33 -6.07 -24.01 14.04
C GLN A 33 -6.54 -25.40 14.54
N GLN A 34 -6.42 -25.67 15.84
CA GLN A 34 -6.85 -26.93 16.44
C GLN A 34 -8.36 -27.16 16.33
N ASN A 35 -9.14 -26.09 16.20
CA ASN A 35 -10.59 -26.14 16.04
C ASN A 35 -11.02 -25.99 14.56
N ASN A 36 -10.10 -26.12 13.59
CA ASN A 36 -10.35 -26.00 12.15
C ASN A 36 -11.04 -24.68 11.78
N ARG A 37 -10.67 -23.56 12.44
CA ARG A 37 -11.17 -22.23 12.16
C ARG A 37 -10.31 -21.55 11.10
N GLN A 38 -10.92 -20.70 10.28
CA GLN A 38 -10.22 -19.98 9.23
C GLN A 38 -9.41 -18.81 9.81
N ILE A 39 -8.16 -18.69 9.35
CA ILE A 39 -7.30 -17.53 9.64
C ILE A 39 -6.86 -16.94 8.31
N VAL A 40 -6.99 -15.61 8.19
CA VAL A 40 -6.50 -14.82 7.06
C VAL A 40 -5.58 -13.75 7.62
N ILE A 41 -4.39 -13.65 7.05
CA ILE A 41 -3.36 -12.71 7.52
C ILE A 41 -2.86 -11.94 6.31
N THR A 42 -2.74 -10.61 6.42
CA THR A 42 -2.04 -9.80 5.44
C THR A 42 -0.71 -9.31 5.99
N CYS A 43 0.22 -9.00 5.09
CA CYS A 43 1.52 -8.43 5.43
C CYS A 43 2.09 -7.64 4.23
N ASP A 44 2.97 -6.70 4.51
CA ASP A 44 3.62 -5.84 3.51
C ASP A 44 4.83 -6.50 2.83
N ARG A 45 5.29 -7.63 3.37
CA ARG A 45 6.49 -8.36 2.89
C ARG A 45 6.38 -9.85 3.19
N PRO A 46 7.13 -10.70 2.46
CA PRO A 46 7.16 -12.13 2.74
C PRO A 46 7.58 -12.43 4.19
N PRO A 47 6.97 -13.44 4.86
CA PRO A 47 7.28 -13.78 6.24
C PRO A 47 8.77 -14.07 6.52
N VAL A 48 9.53 -14.47 5.49
CA VAL A 48 10.98 -14.72 5.60
C VAL A 48 11.80 -13.45 5.86
N LEU A 49 11.23 -12.27 5.57
CA LEU A 49 11.86 -10.97 5.77
C LEU A 49 11.39 -10.27 7.05
N PHE A 50 10.62 -10.94 7.90
CA PHE A 50 10.20 -10.35 9.17
C PHE A 50 11.36 -10.35 10.18
N GLU A 51 11.62 -9.17 10.71
CA GLU A 51 12.57 -8.97 11.82
C GLU A 51 11.82 -8.88 13.14
N GLY A 52 12.44 -9.41 14.23
CA GLY A 52 11.85 -9.34 15.58
C GLY A 52 10.66 -10.25 15.83
N ILE A 53 10.31 -11.13 14.86
CA ILE A 53 9.26 -12.14 15.04
C ILE A 53 9.90 -13.48 15.42
N GLU A 54 9.33 -14.13 16.43
CA GLU A 54 9.81 -15.43 16.88
C GLU A 54 9.69 -16.51 15.79
N GLU A 55 10.71 -17.37 15.65
CA GLU A 55 10.78 -18.41 14.61
C GLU A 55 9.57 -19.35 14.61
N ARG A 56 9.02 -19.64 15.78
CA ARG A 56 7.80 -20.45 15.92
C ARG A 56 6.58 -19.81 15.25
N MET A 57 6.54 -18.47 15.15
CA MET A 57 5.49 -17.74 14.43
C MET A 57 5.72 -17.79 12.92
N LEU A 58 6.96 -17.56 12.47
CA LEU A 58 7.33 -17.65 11.06
C LEU A 58 7.00 -19.01 10.46
N THR A 59 7.26 -20.08 11.20
CA THR A 59 6.91 -21.44 10.77
C THR A 59 5.42 -21.61 10.53
N ARG A 60 4.57 -20.97 11.34
CA ARG A 60 3.11 -21.02 11.19
C ARG A 60 2.61 -20.22 10.00
N PHE A 61 3.19 -19.04 9.77
CA PHE A 61 2.84 -18.24 8.58
C PHE A 61 3.16 -18.96 7.27
N LYS A 62 4.19 -19.79 7.26
CA LYS A 62 4.57 -20.61 6.10
C LYS A 62 3.69 -21.85 5.89
N TRP A 63 2.89 -22.23 6.87
CA TRP A 63 2.16 -23.49 6.85
C TRP A 63 0.84 -23.46 6.06
N GLY A 64 0.32 -22.27 5.75
CA GLY A 64 -0.91 -22.07 4.98
C GLY A 64 -0.66 -21.78 3.50
N MET A 65 -1.74 -21.41 2.81
CA MET A 65 -1.63 -20.85 1.46
C MET A 65 -1.06 -19.44 1.54
N VAL A 66 0.03 -19.20 0.85
CA VAL A 66 0.63 -17.88 0.69
C VAL A 66 0.37 -17.40 -0.73
N ALA A 67 -0.23 -16.23 -0.86
CA ALA A 67 -0.47 -15.57 -2.14
C ALA A 67 0.16 -14.18 -2.13
N GLU A 68 0.90 -13.86 -3.17
CA GLU A 68 1.48 -12.53 -3.36
C GLU A 68 0.55 -11.68 -4.23
N LEU A 69 0.32 -10.44 -3.80
CA LEU A 69 -0.40 -9.44 -4.58
C LEU A 69 0.62 -8.54 -5.29
N GLU A 70 0.74 -8.72 -6.59
CA GLU A 70 1.59 -7.89 -7.42
C GLU A 70 1.03 -6.47 -7.56
N LYS A 71 1.93 -5.51 -7.86
CA LYS A 71 1.49 -4.16 -8.19
C LYS A 71 0.64 -4.19 -9.46
N PRO A 72 -0.48 -3.42 -9.49
CA PRO A 72 -1.36 -3.40 -10.64
C PRO A 72 -0.65 -2.83 -11.88
N ASP A 73 -0.86 -3.46 -13.02
CA ASP A 73 -0.47 -2.93 -14.33
C ASP A 73 -1.34 -1.71 -14.72
N THR A 74 -1.01 -1.06 -15.82
CA THR A 74 -1.74 0.14 -16.27
C THR A 74 -3.22 -0.14 -16.53
N LYS A 75 -3.55 -1.32 -17.06
CA LYS A 75 -4.94 -1.71 -17.33
C LYS A 75 -5.71 -1.87 -16.01
N LEU A 76 -5.16 -2.62 -15.07
CA LEU A 76 -5.78 -2.83 -13.77
C LEU A 76 -5.89 -1.51 -12.98
N ARG A 77 -4.89 -0.64 -13.03
CA ARG A 77 -4.98 0.70 -12.42
C ARG A 77 -6.14 1.52 -12.99
N ARG A 78 -6.32 1.49 -14.32
CA ARG A 78 -7.45 2.15 -14.97
C ARG A 78 -8.79 1.57 -14.51
N ASP A 79 -8.91 0.25 -14.42
CA ASP A 79 -10.13 -0.41 -13.97
C ASP A 79 -10.45 -0.10 -12.50
N ILE A 80 -9.44 -0.04 -11.63
CA ILE A 80 -9.55 0.40 -10.23
C ILE A 80 -10.05 1.86 -10.16
N LEU A 81 -9.45 2.78 -10.93
CA LEU A 81 -9.87 4.18 -11.00
C LEU A 81 -11.33 4.30 -11.43
N LEU A 82 -11.74 3.62 -12.49
CA LEU A 82 -13.12 3.64 -12.99
C LEU A 82 -14.10 3.07 -11.96
N SER A 83 -13.72 2.00 -11.27
CA SER A 83 -14.53 1.40 -10.20
C SER A 83 -14.75 2.38 -9.04
N LYS A 84 -13.67 3.06 -8.61
CA LYS A 84 -13.75 4.07 -7.53
C LYS A 84 -14.59 5.28 -7.96
N ILE A 85 -14.34 5.83 -9.12
CA ILE A 85 -15.09 6.97 -9.68
C ILE A 85 -16.59 6.68 -9.72
N ARG A 86 -16.98 5.48 -10.19
CA ARG A 86 -18.39 5.05 -10.23
C ARG A 86 -18.98 4.88 -8.82
N ARG A 87 -18.23 4.23 -7.92
CA ARG A 87 -18.68 3.99 -6.55
C ARG A 87 -18.94 5.29 -5.79
N ASP A 88 -18.10 6.29 -6.04
CA ASP A 88 -18.17 7.59 -5.36
C ASP A 88 -19.12 8.57 -6.11
N GLY A 89 -19.77 8.14 -7.21
CA GLY A 89 -20.71 8.95 -7.98
C GLY A 89 -20.05 10.13 -8.70
N LEU A 90 -18.76 10.00 -9.05
CA LEU A 90 -17.97 11.04 -9.69
C LEU A 90 -17.95 10.87 -11.22
N GLU A 91 -17.67 11.98 -11.91
CA GLU A 91 -17.46 11.98 -13.36
C GLU A 91 -16.06 12.51 -13.68
N PHE A 92 -15.31 11.73 -14.44
CA PHE A 92 -13.96 12.07 -14.89
C PHE A 92 -13.84 11.82 -16.40
N PRO A 93 -13.24 12.74 -17.17
CA PRO A 93 -12.95 12.51 -18.58
C PRO A 93 -12.05 11.28 -18.79
N ALA A 94 -12.23 10.58 -19.89
CA ALA A 94 -11.52 9.33 -20.17
C ALA A 94 -10.00 9.50 -20.32
N ASP A 95 -9.58 10.62 -20.88
CA ASP A 95 -8.17 11.02 -21.02
C ASP A 95 -7.51 11.30 -19.67
N VAL A 96 -8.23 11.91 -18.73
CA VAL A 96 -7.79 12.13 -17.35
C VAL A 96 -7.56 10.80 -16.65
N VAL A 97 -8.52 9.87 -16.72
CA VAL A 97 -8.39 8.53 -16.11
C VAL A 97 -7.20 7.78 -16.72
N GLN A 98 -7.05 7.86 -18.04
CA GLN A 98 -5.93 7.22 -18.73
C GLN A 98 -4.59 7.83 -18.32
N TYR A 99 -4.49 9.14 -18.20
CA TYR A 99 -3.29 9.84 -17.75
C TYR A 99 -2.87 9.41 -16.34
N ILE A 100 -3.82 9.41 -15.39
CA ILE A 100 -3.56 8.97 -14.00
C ILE A 100 -3.03 7.53 -13.99
N ALA A 101 -3.71 6.60 -14.70
CA ALA A 101 -3.32 5.19 -14.76
C ALA A 101 -1.90 4.97 -15.32
N GLN A 102 -1.42 5.85 -16.22
CA GLN A 102 -0.10 5.75 -16.81
C GLN A 102 1.01 6.32 -15.91
N HIS A 103 0.74 7.41 -15.18
CA HIS A 103 1.77 8.17 -14.48
C HIS A 103 1.83 7.90 -12.96
N VAL A 104 0.76 7.36 -12.38
CA VAL A 104 0.70 7.02 -10.95
C VAL A 104 0.82 5.51 -10.80
N ASN A 105 1.98 5.03 -10.37
CA ASN A 105 2.31 3.60 -10.38
C ASN A 105 2.83 3.05 -9.04
N SER A 106 2.87 3.87 -8.00
CA SER A 106 3.43 3.48 -6.70
C SER A 106 2.46 2.60 -5.89
N SER A 107 1.21 3.01 -5.72
CA SER A 107 0.22 2.25 -4.96
C SER A 107 -1.23 2.56 -5.36
N VAL A 108 -2.17 1.66 -4.98
CA VAL A 108 -3.62 1.92 -5.15
C VAL A 108 -4.08 3.07 -4.25
N ARG A 109 -3.52 3.20 -3.05
CA ARG A 109 -3.83 4.33 -2.14
C ARG A 109 -3.48 5.67 -2.76
N GLU A 110 -2.37 5.73 -3.50
CA GLU A 110 -1.98 6.94 -4.22
C GLU A 110 -2.94 7.27 -5.37
N LEU A 111 -3.38 6.27 -6.14
CA LEU A 111 -4.42 6.47 -7.15
C LEU A 111 -5.68 7.10 -6.55
N GLU A 112 -6.13 6.60 -5.40
CA GLU A 112 -7.28 7.17 -4.68
C GLU A 112 -6.99 8.57 -4.16
N GLY A 113 -5.79 8.82 -3.64
CA GLY A 113 -5.35 10.13 -3.19
C GLY A 113 -5.33 11.18 -4.30
N ILE A 114 -4.90 10.79 -5.51
CA ILE A 114 -4.92 11.67 -6.69
C ILE A 114 -6.34 12.05 -7.09
N ILE A 115 -7.30 11.09 -7.14
CA ILE A 115 -8.72 11.41 -7.40
C ILE A 115 -9.23 12.45 -6.40
N ASN A 116 -9.02 12.21 -5.11
CA ASN A 116 -9.47 13.11 -4.06
C ASN A 116 -8.82 14.50 -4.18
N SER A 117 -7.55 14.56 -4.55
CA SER A 117 -6.82 15.82 -4.75
C SER A 117 -7.36 16.59 -5.96
N ILE A 118 -7.59 15.92 -7.10
CA ILE A 118 -8.17 16.56 -8.30
C ILE A 118 -9.54 17.14 -7.97
N MET A 119 -10.39 16.38 -7.27
CA MET A 119 -11.70 16.85 -6.82
C MET A 119 -11.59 18.09 -5.93
N ALA A 120 -10.70 18.07 -4.95
CA ALA A 120 -10.49 19.20 -4.05
C ALA A 120 -10.03 20.47 -4.82
N TYR A 121 -9.06 20.33 -5.72
CA TYR A 121 -8.60 21.45 -6.53
C TYR A 121 -9.66 21.98 -7.51
N SER A 122 -10.45 21.09 -8.14
CA SER A 122 -11.58 21.50 -8.99
C SER A 122 -12.58 22.38 -8.24
N VAL A 123 -12.90 22.01 -6.99
CA VAL A 123 -13.80 22.79 -6.14
C VAL A 123 -13.16 24.12 -5.69
N VAL A 124 -11.91 24.10 -5.22
CA VAL A 124 -11.21 25.29 -4.70
C VAL A 124 -10.94 26.30 -5.80
N ASP A 125 -10.46 25.84 -6.96
CA ASP A 125 -10.13 26.70 -8.12
C ASP A 125 -11.37 27.04 -8.96
N ASN A 126 -12.55 26.46 -8.63
CA ASN A 126 -13.80 26.56 -9.38
C ASN A 126 -13.60 26.28 -10.88
N CYS A 127 -12.92 25.17 -11.19
CA CYS A 127 -12.60 24.77 -12.54
C CYS A 127 -13.07 23.34 -12.84
N GLU A 128 -13.29 23.04 -14.11
CA GLU A 128 -13.63 21.69 -14.56
C GLU A 128 -12.42 20.74 -14.40
N ILE A 129 -12.74 19.45 -14.23
CA ILE A 129 -11.72 18.40 -14.21
C ILE A 129 -11.25 18.18 -15.65
N ASP A 130 -10.03 18.58 -15.94
CA ASP A 130 -9.39 18.44 -17.22
C ASP A 130 -7.96 17.86 -17.11
N ILE A 131 -7.34 17.66 -18.25
CA ILE A 131 -5.99 17.13 -18.32
C ILE A 131 -4.94 18.08 -17.72
N GLN A 132 -5.15 19.40 -17.79
CA GLN A 132 -4.21 20.41 -17.29
C GLN A 132 -4.20 20.43 -15.75
N LEU A 133 -5.38 20.42 -15.13
CA LEU A 133 -5.52 20.27 -13.69
C LEU A 133 -4.88 18.95 -13.21
N THR A 134 -5.19 17.87 -13.92
CA THR A 134 -4.66 16.52 -13.59
C THR A 134 -3.13 16.49 -13.63
N GLN A 135 -2.52 17.03 -14.69
CA GLN A 135 -1.06 17.10 -14.82
C GLN A 135 -0.42 17.90 -13.68
N ARG A 136 -1.01 19.02 -13.29
CA ARG A 136 -0.52 19.82 -12.16
C ARG A 136 -0.56 19.03 -10.83
N VAL A 137 -1.67 18.32 -10.59
CA VAL A 137 -1.85 17.55 -9.36
C VAL A 137 -0.91 16.35 -9.31
N VAL A 138 -0.84 15.57 -10.38
CA VAL A 138 0.04 14.39 -10.49
C VAL A 138 1.51 14.81 -10.37
N ALA A 139 1.94 15.88 -11.05
CA ALA A 139 3.32 16.36 -10.95
C ALA A 139 3.70 16.76 -9.52
N ARG A 140 2.78 17.33 -8.75
CA ARG A 140 3.02 17.66 -7.33
C ARG A 140 3.16 16.41 -6.47
N ALA A 141 2.29 15.40 -6.67
CA ALA A 141 2.35 14.15 -5.93
C ALA A 141 3.64 13.38 -6.21
N VAL A 142 3.98 13.17 -7.49
CA VAL A 142 5.20 12.46 -7.90
C VAL A 142 6.47 13.21 -7.45
N ASN A 143 6.51 14.54 -7.51
CA ASN A 143 7.65 15.32 -7.04
C ASN A 143 7.81 15.27 -5.51
N LEU A 144 6.74 15.10 -4.75
CA LEU A 144 6.83 14.90 -3.30
C LEU A 144 7.45 13.54 -2.96
N GLU A 145 7.14 12.50 -3.74
CA GLU A 145 7.78 11.18 -3.58
C GLU A 145 9.26 11.18 -3.99
N GLN A 146 9.61 11.84 -5.10
CA GLN A 146 11.01 11.95 -5.53
C GLN A 146 11.87 12.81 -4.58
N LYS A 147 11.27 13.63 -3.72
CA LYS A 147 11.96 14.38 -2.68
C LYS A 147 12.18 13.59 -1.39
N ALA A 148 11.68 12.38 -1.26
CA ALA A 148 12.14 11.46 -0.23
C ALA A 148 13.62 11.17 -0.51
N LEU A 149 14.50 11.88 0.19
CA LEU A 149 15.95 11.70 0.11
C LEU A 149 16.27 10.24 0.47
N THR A 150 16.69 9.48 -0.51
CA THR A 150 17.27 8.16 -0.23
C THR A 150 18.70 8.33 0.25
N ASP A 151 19.20 7.38 1.04
CA ASP A 151 20.58 7.39 1.53
C ASP A 151 21.58 7.54 0.37
N ASP A 152 21.30 6.92 -0.78
CA ASP A 152 22.08 7.04 -2.01
C ASP A 152 22.13 8.47 -2.55
N HIS A 153 21.03 9.21 -2.52
CA HIS A 153 21.01 10.62 -2.92
C HIS A 153 21.84 11.49 -1.98
N ILE A 154 21.82 11.19 -0.67
CA ILE A 154 22.63 11.89 0.32
C ILE A 154 24.11 11.58 0.06
N ILE A 155 24.48 10.30 -0.11
CA ILE A 155 25.85 9.87 -0.38
C ILE A 155 26.35 10.52 -1.66
N GLN A 156 25.60 10.49 -2.76
CA GLN A 156 26.00 11.14 -4.01
C GLN A 156 26.18 12.64 -3.88
N ALA A 157 25.28 13.33 -3.19
CA ALA A 157 25.38 14.77 -2.96
C ALA A 157 26.63 15.12 -2.12
N VAL A 158 26.92 14.34 -1.08
CA VAL A 158 28.13 14.49 -0.25
C VAL A 158 29.39 14.22 -1.07
N CYS A 159 29.42 13.13 -1.85
CA CYS A 159 30.54 12.78 -2.72
C CYS A 159 30.83 13.86 -3.75
N GLN A 160 29.80 14.41 -4.41
CA GLN A 160 29.95 15.55 -5.33
C GLN A 160 30.48 16.80 -4.63
N ARG A 161 29.98 17.11 -3.42
CA ARG A 161 30.36 18.32 -2.70
C ARG A 161 31.81 18.28 -2.21
N TYR A 162 32.29 17.12 -1.79
CA TYR A 162 33.61 16.96 -1.18
C TYR A 162 34.63 16.26 -2.10
N GLY A 163 34.26 15.90 -3.34
CA GLY A 163 35.15 15.28 -4.31
C GLY A 163 35.64 13.88 -3.91
N VAL A 164 34.89 13.17 -3.07
CA VAL A 164 35.20 11.79 -2.66
C VAL A 164 34.33 10.79 -3.43
N LYS A 165 34.84 9.58 -3.63
CA LYS A 165 34.05 8.50 -4.25
C LYS A 165 33.14 7.86 -3.21
N PRO A 166 31.93 7.39 -3.61
CA PRO A 166 31.00 6.67 -2.75
C PRO A 166 31.61 5.37 -2.21
#